data_89e4e83624d55af23e173bcf0e9d4815
#
_entry.id   89e4e83624d55af23e173bcf0e9d4815
#
_cell.length_a   1.000
_cell.length_b   1.000
_cell.length_c   1.000
_cell.angle_alpha   90.00
_cell.angle_beta   90.00
_cell.angle_gamma   90.00
#
_symmetry.space_group_name_H-M   'P 1'
#
loop_
_entity.id
_entity.type
_entity.pdbx_description
1 polymer ?
#
loop_
_entity_poly.entity_id
_entity_poly.type
_entity_poly.pdbx_seq_one_letter_code
_entity_poly.pdbx_strand_id
1 'polypeptide(L)'
;KSIKEAVMSYFEAILRNVTTYENYDVYGHLDYIRRYIPDKEYVYVDNDFYEITEMIFKNIIFKGKGIELNTRALTSGITNFIPTITLLKRFRDLGGEIVTLGSDSHYVKNLGYAFTTAKDILINTGFRYVTTFEHRTPSFIKL
;
A
#
# COMPACT_ATOMS: atom_id res chain seq x y z
N LYS A 1 15.78 -19.69 1.94
CA LYS A 1 14.90 -19.09 0.91
C LYS A 1 15.61 -17.89 0.33
N SER A 2 15.54 -17.71 -0.98
CA SER A 2 15.97 -16.46 -1.63
C SER A 2 15.05 -15.30 -1.23
N ILE A 3 15.50 -14.06 -1.43
CA ILE A 3 14.66 -12.86 -1.20
C ILE A 3 13.37 -12.97 -2.03
N LYS A 4 13.49 -13.38 -3.30
CA LYS A 4 12.35 -13.56 -4.20
C LYS A 4 11.32 -14.56 -3.66
N GLU A 5 11.77 -15.72 -3.17
CA GLU A 5 10.88 -16.72 -2.56
C GLU A 5 10.21 -16.20 -1.27
N ALA A 6 10.94 -15.43 -0.47
CA ALA A 6 10.37 -14.84 0.74
C ALA A 6 9.29 -13.80 0.42
N VAL A 7 9.54 -12.93 -0.56
CA VAL A 7 8.58 -11.93 -1.04
C VAL A 7 7.36 -12.60 -1.66
N MET A 8 7.55 -13.64 -2.49
CA MET A 8 6.43 -14.40 -3.06
C MET A 8 5.56 -15.01 -1.97
N SER A 9 6.18 -15.70 -0.99
CA SER A 9 5.44 -16.28 0.14
C SER A 9 4.67 -15.23 0.96
N TYR A 10 5.20 -14.01 1.07
CA TYR A 10 4.53 -12.90 1.71
C TYR A 10 3.28 -12.45 0.92
N PHE A 11 3.39 -12.27 -0.39
CA PHE A 11 2.24 -11.92 -1.23
C PHE A 11 1.20 -13.04 -1.28
N GLU A 12 1.61 -14.30 -1.27
CA GLU A 12 0.68 -15.43 -1.15
C GLU A 12 -0.13 -15.38 0.15
N ALA A 13 0.51 -14.98 1.26
CA ALA A 13 -0.18 -14.79 2.53
C ALA A 13 -1.19 -13.62 2.45
N ILE A 14 -0.83 -12.51 1.80
CA ILE A 14 -1.76 -11.40 1.56
C ILE A 14 -2.94 -11.87 0.71
N LEU A 15 -2.66 -12.59 -0.39
CA LEU A 15 -3.73 -13.10 -1.26
C LEU A 15 -4.70 -13.97 -0.47
N ARG A 16 -4.22 -14.90 0.36
CA ARG A 16 -5.07 -15.68 1.25
C ARG A 16 -5.91 -14.79 2.17
N ASN A 17 -5.30 -13.76 2.77
CA ASN A 17 -6.02 -12.85 3.67
C ASN A 17 -7.15 -12.12 2.93
N VAL A 18 -6.87 -11.49 1.80
CA VAL A 18 -7.87 -10.69 1.08
C VAL A 18 -8.95 -11.54 0.42
N THR A 19 -8.68 -12.82 0.15
CA THR A 19 -9.70 -13.76 -0.35
C THR A 19 -10.59 -14.30 0.76
N THR A 20 -10.02 -14.57 1.95
CA THR A 20 -10.70 -15.24 3.05
C THR A 20 -11.49 -14.26 3.93
N TYR A 21 -10.92 -13.08 4.23
CA TYR A 21 -11.51 -12.13 5.17
C TYR A 21 -12.22 -10.99 4.45
N GLU A 22 -13.33 -10.54 5.03
CA GLU A 22 -14.12 -9.42 4.50
C GLU A 22 -14.30 -8.29 5.51
N ASN A 23 -14.04 -8.56 6.78
CA ASN A 23 -14.26 -7.60 7.85
C ASN A 23 -13.09 -6.63 8.05
N TYR A 24 -12.71 -5.94 6.98
CA TYR A 24 -11.75 -4.83 6.98
C TYR A 24 -12.19 -3.79 5.94
N ASP A 25 -11.66 -2.58 6.00
CA ASP A 25 -11.95 -1.50 5.04
C ASP A 25 -10.74 -1.14 4.19
N VAL A 26 -9.55 -1.22 4.77
CA VAL A 26 -8.29 -0.89 4.12
C VAL A 26 -7.23 -1.94 4.46
N TYR A 27 -6.43 -2.35 3.47
CA TYR A 27 -5.25 -3.16 3.69
C TYR A 27 -4.05 -2.25 3.97
N GLY A 28 -3.53 -2.29 5.19
CA GLY A 28 -2.41 -1.46 5.63
C GLY A 28 -1.07 -1.94 5.07
N HIS A 29 -0.13 -1.00 4.82
CA HIS A 29 1.29 -1.21 4.48
C HIS A 29 1.57 -2.48 3.66
N LEU A 30 0.94 -2.60 2.48
CA LEU A 30 0.81 -3.82 1.67
C LEU A 30 2.14 -4.56 1.42
N ASP A 31 3.23 -3.88 1.15
CA ASP A 31 4.55 -4.48 0.87
C ASP A 31 5.56 -4.27 2.02
N TYR A 32 5.07 -4.34 3.25
CA TYR A 32 5.86 -4.12 4.48
C TYR A 32 7.06 -5.08 4.63
N ILE A 33 7.05 -6.21 3.92
CA ILE A 33 8.18 -7.15 3.84
C ILE A 33 9.50 -6.46 3.50
N ARG A 34 9.47 -5.34 2.75
CA ARG A 34 10.65 -4.56 2.39
C ARG A 34 11.46 -4.09 3.60
N ARG A 35 10.81 -3.87 4.73
CA ARG A 35 11.49 -3.50 5.97
C ARG A 35 12.50 -4.54 6.44
N TYR A 36 12.23 -5.80 6.16
CA TYR A 36 13.02 -6.95 6.59
C TYR A 36 14.02 -7.44 5.55
N ILE A 37 13.99 -6.89 4.33
CA ILE A 37 14.98 -7.20 3.30
C ILE A 37 16.29 -6.51 3.69
N PRO A 38 17.41 -7.27 3.79
CA PRO A 38 18.71 -6.70 4.16
C PRO A 38 19.19 -5.63 3.20
N ASP A 39 19.01 -5.87 1.88
CA ASP A 39 19.31 -4.90 0.84
C ASP A 39 18.18 -3.87 0.75
N LYS A 40 18.41 -2.67 1.23
CA LYS A 40 17.43 -1.58 1.25
C LYS A 40 17.16 -0.99 -0.13
N GLU A 41 18.08 -1.19 -1.07
CA GLU A 41 17.94 -0.79 -2.47
C GLU A 41 17.21 -1.86 -3.32
N TYR A 42 16.85 -3.00 -2.71
CA TYR A 42 16.11 -4.04 -3.41
C TYR A 42 14.81 -3.48 -3.97
N VAL A 43 14.73 -3.44 -5.27
CA VAL A 43 13.54 -3.02 -6.01
C VAL A 43 12.84 -4.26 -6.53
N TYR A 44 11.53 -4.31 -6.36
CA TYR A 44 10.75 -5.36 -7.02
C TYR A 44 10.91 -5.25 -8.52
N VAL A 45 11.37 -6.33 -9.14
CA VAL A 45 11.22 -6.45 -10.58
C VAL A 45 9.74 -6.71 -10.84
N ASP A 46 9.06 -5.76 -11.45
CA ASP A 46 7.59 -5.76 -11.61
C ASP A 46 7.06 -7.07 -12.18
N ASN A 47 7.79 -7.67 -13.11
CA ASN A 47 7.39 -8.92 -13.75
C ASN A 47 7.41 -10.12 -12.80
N ASP A 48 8.22 -10.10 -11.75
CA ASP A 48 8.35 -11.25 -10.83
C ASP A 48 7.11 -11.47 -9.95
N PHE A 49 6.37 -10.38 -9.67
CA PHE A 49 5.22 -10.42 -8.76
C PHE A 49 3.95 -9.84 -9.39
N TYR A 50 3.98 -9.67 -10.73
CA TYR A 50 2.88 -9.03 -11.46
C TYR A 50 1.56 -9.75 -11.23
N GLU A 51 1.52 -11.04 -11.48
CA GLU A 51 0.28 -11.83 -11.43
C GLU A 51 -0.32 -11.85 -10.02
N ILE A 52 0.51 -12.13 -9.02
CA ILE A 52 0.00 -12.23 -7.64
C ILE A 52 -0.47 -10.88 -7.10
N THR A 53 0.24 -9.78 -7.38
CA THR A 53 -0.19 -8.45 -6.96
C THR A 53 -1.45 -8.00 -7.68
N GLU A 54 -1.63 -8.36 -8.96
CA GLU A 54 -2.87 -8.13 -9.69
C GLU A 54 -4.05 -8.89 -9.08
N MET A 55 -3.86 -10.15 -8.72
CA MET A 55 -4.89 -10.94 -8.03
C MET A 55 -5.29 -10.34 -6.69
N ILE A 56 -4.31 -9.87 -5.90
CA ILE A 56 -4.54 -9.17 -4.63
C ILE A 56 -5.39 -7.92 -4.86
N PHE A 57 -4.98 -7.06 -5.78
CA PHE A 57 -5.67 -5.79 -6.05
C PHE A 57 -7.09 -6.00 -6.60
N LYS A 58 -7.26 -6.94 -7.52
CA LYS A 58 -8.60 -7.28 -8.03
C LYS A 58 -9.54 -7.75 -6.92
N ASN A 59 -9.05 -8.56 -5.97
CA ASN A 59 -9.86 -8.97 -4.81
C ASN A 59 -10.21 -7.78 -3.90
N ILE A 60 -9.25 -6.92 -3.58
CA ILE A 60 -9.47 -5.72 -2.76
C ILE A 60 -10.52 -4.82 -3.42
N ILE A 61 -10.36 -4.54 -4.72
CA ILE A 61 -11.25 -3.66 -5.49
C ILE A 61 -12.65 -4.27 -5.61
N PHE A 62 -12.75 -5.57 -5.96
CA PHE A 62 -14.02 -6.27 -6.09
C PHE A 62 -14.85 -6.25 -4.80
N LYS A 63 -14.18 -6.33 -3.64
CA LYS A 63 -14.82 -6.24 -2.32
C LYS A 63 -15.13 -4.80 -1.88
N GLY A 64 -14.85 -3.78 -2.70
CA GLY A 64 -15.04 -2.38 -2.34
C GLY A 64 -14.11 -1.91 -1.22
N LYS A 65 -12.92 -2.52 -1.11
CA LYS A 65 -11.91 -2.20 -0.11
C LYS A 65 -10.79 -1.34 -0.70
N GLY A 66 -9.94 -0.80 0.16
CA GLY A 66 -8.83 0.05 -0.23
C GLY A 66 -7.48 -0.42 0.25
N ILE A 67 -6.49 0.41 -0.02
CA ILE A 67 -5.12 0.26 0.47
C ILE A 67 -4.68 1.52 1.22
N GLU A 68 -3.68 1.37 2.07
CA GLU A 68 -3.02 2.49 2.74
C GLU A 68 -1.76 2.89 1.96
N LEU A 69 -1.54 4.19 1.77
CA LEU A 69 -0.22 4.75 1.46
C LEU A 69 0.45 5.15 2.77
N ASN A 70 1.43 4.36 3.19
CA ASN A 70 2.12 4.50 4.46
C ASN A 70 3.44 5.26 4.28
N THR A 71 3.65 6.31 5.08
CA THR A 71 4.84 7.18 4.99
C THR A 71 5.93 6.81 5.98
N ARG A 72 5.69 5.89 6.92
CA ARG A 72 6.65 5.53 7.97
C ARG A 72 7.97 4.99 7.42
N ALA A 73 7.95 4.31 6.30
CA ALA A 73 9.14 3.76 5.67
C ALA A 73 10.24 4.82 5.50
N LEU A 74 9.86 6.05 5.16
CA LEU A 74 10.77 7.18 4.98
C LEU A 74 11.51 7.57 6.27
N THR A 75 10.93 7.32 7.44
CA THR A 75 11.60 7.58 8.73
C THR A 75 12.57 6.46 9.12
N SER A 76 12.54 5.34 8.41
CA SER A 76 13.34 4.14 8.68
C SER A 76 14.48 3.93 7.67
N GLY A 77 14.78 4.95 6.84
CA GLY A 77 15.84 4.87 5.82
C GLY A 77 15.45 4.07 4.57
N ILE A 78 14.19 3.70 4.42
CA ILE A 78 13.67 3.15 3.17
C ILE A 78 13.37 4.31 2.23
N THR A 79 13.90 4.25 1.01
CA THR A 79 13.84 5.35 0.04
C THR A 79 12.48 5.51 -0.64
N ASN A 80 11.51 4.64 -0.34
CA ASN A 80 10.20 4.63 -1.00
C ASN A 80 9.06 4.46 0.01
N PHE A 81 7.87 4.86 -0.39
CA PHE A 81 6.61 4.63 0.35
C PHE A 81 6.25 3.15 0.41
N ILE A 82 5.30 2.80 1.25
CA ILE A 82 4.68 1.48 1.35
C ILE A 82 3.16 1.63 1.07
N PRO A 83 2.61 1.06 0.00
CA PRO A 83 3.33 0.32 -1.04
C PRO A 83 4.24 1.20 -1.89
N THR A 84 5.11 0.56 -2.68
CA THR A 84 5.91 1.29 -3.68
C THR A 84 5.01 2.06 -4.63
N ILE A 85 5.56 3.14 -5.22
CA ILE A 85 4.82 3.95 -6.20
C ILE A 85 4.34 3.10 -7.38
N THR A 86 5.13 2.11 -7.80
CA THR A 86 4.74 1.18 -8.86
C THR A 86 3.49 0.36 -8.48
N LEU A 87 3.45 -0.19 -7.27
CA LEU A 87 2.28 -0.94 -6.79
C LEU A 87 1.07 -0.02 -6.60
N LEU A 88 1.30 1.18 -6.07
CA LEU A 88 0.24 2.18 -5.91
C LEU A 88 -0.39 2.56 -7.26
N LYS A 89 0.45 2.82 -8.27
CA LYS A 89 -0.01 3.13 -9.62
C LYS A 89 -0.78 1.95 -10.22
N ARG A 90 -0.28 0.72 -10.06
CA ARG A 90 -0.98 -0.48 -10.53
C ARG A 90 -2.36 -0.63 -9.89
N PHE A 91 -2.47 -0.44 -8.58
CA PHE A 91 -3.77 -0.45 -7.90
C PHE A 91 -4.74 0.54 -8.53
N ARG A 92 -4.27 1.77 -8.80
CA ARG A 92 -5.07 2.82 -9.45
C ARG A 92 -5.46 2.44 -10.89
N ASP A 93 -4.52 1.92 -11.67
CA ASP A 93 -4.74 1.51 -13.07
C ASP A 93 -5.77 0.36 -13.18
N LEU A 94 -5.85 -0.52 -12.18
CA LEU A 94 -6.85 -1.59 -12.08
C LEU A 94 -8.24 -1.09 -11.62
N GLY A 95 -8.40 0.21 -11.35
CA GLY A 95 -9.66 0.80 -10.92
C GLY A 95 -9.78 1.00 -9.41
N GLY A 96 -8.70 0.85 -8.64
CA GLY A 96 -8.70 1.15 -7.21
C GLY A 96 -8.87 2.63 -6.96
N GLU A 97 -9.81 2.99 -6.09
CA GLU A 97 -10.12 4.39 -5.74
C GLU A 97 -9.95 4.70 -4.26
N ILE A 98 -10.14 3.69 -3.40
CA ILE A 98 -10.04 3.86 -1.95
C ILE A 98 -8.58 3.78 -1.53
N VAL A 99 -8.01 4.92 -1.15
CA VAL A 99 -6.66 5.03 -0.60
C VAL A 99 -6.65 5.92 0.63
N THR A 100 -6.05 5.44 1.72
CA THR A 100 -5.86 6.22 2.94
C THR A 100 -4.40 6.64 3.09
N LEU A 101 -4.12 7.68 3.89
CA LEU A 101 -2.77 8.06 4.29
C LEU A 101 -2.53 7.61 5.73
N GLY A 102 -1.40 6.96 5.97
CA GLY A 102 -0.95 6.58 7.30
C GLY A 102 0.50 6.98 7.55
N SER A 103 0.79 7.64 8.66
CA SER A 103 2.17 7.88 9.11
C SER A 103 2.69 6.76 10.00
N ASP A 104 1.81 5.88 10.48
CA ASP A 104 2.14 4.77 11.40
C ASP A 104 3.08 5.24 12.51
N SER A 105 2.79 6.44 13.05
CA SER A 105 3.69 7.15 13.94
C SER A 105 3.67 6.54 15.33
N HIS A 106 4.86 6.25 15.86
CA HIS A 106 5.08 5.84 17.24
C HIS A 106 5.61 6.98 18.11
N TYR A 107 5.86 8.15 17.51
CA TYR A 107 6.38 9.34 18.17
C TYR A 107 5.63 10.58 17.69
N VAL A 108 5.30 11.51 18.60
CA VAL A 108 4.56 12.74 18.28
C VAL A 108 5.17 13.52 17.12
N LYS A 109 6.51 13.61 17.06
CA LYS A 109 7.25 14.32 16.00
C LYS A 109 7.05 13.78 14.59
N ASN A 110 6.55 12.54 14.47
CA ASN A 110 6.35 11.86 13.18
C ASN A 110 4.86 11.81 12.75
N LEU A 111 3.96 12.42 13.55
CA LEU A 111 2.54 12.49 13.17
C LEU A 111 2.39 13.27 11.85
N GLY A 112 1.74 12.62 10.87
CA GLY A 112 1.54 13.20 9.54
C GLY A 112 2.83 13.41 8.74
N TYR A 113 3.94 12.76 9.13
CA TYR A 113 5.22 12.88 8.44
C TYR A 113 5.07 12.59 6.95
N ALA A 114 5.62 13.50 6.12
CA ALA A 114 5.62 13.41 4.65
C ALA A 114 4.22 13.34 3.98
N PHE A 115 3.14 13.74 4.67
CA PHE A 115 1.79 13.73 4.07
C PHE A 115 1.67 14.67 2.85
N THR A 116 2.37 15.80 2.84
CA THR A 116 2.41 16.68 1.66
C THR A 116 3.00 15.95 0.46
N THR A 117 4.15 15.28 0.64
CA THR A 117 4.79 14.49 -0.42
C THR A 117 3.89 13.32 -0.85
N ALA A 118 3.25 12.63 0.10
CA ALA A 118 2.32 11.55 -0.19
C ALA A 118 1.11 12.03 -1.01
N LYS A 119 0.57 13.21 -0.72
CA LYS A 119 -0.48 13.86 -1.51
C LYS A 119 -0.03 14.07 -2.96
N ASP A 120 1.16 14.64 -3.17
CA ASP A 120 1.69 14.88 -4.52
C ASP A 120 1.86 13.56 -5.30
N ILE A 121 2.30 12.50 -4.62
CA ILE A 121 2.41 11.15 -5.20
C ILE A 121 1.04 10.61 -5.59
N LEU A 122 0.03 10.74 -4.73
CA LEU A 122 -1.34 10.32 -5.06
C LEU A 122 -1.86 11.04 -6.32
N ILE A 123 -1.68 12.36 -6.39
CA ILE A 123 -2.09 13.14 -7.57
C ILE A 123 -1.35 12.65 -8.82
N ASN A 124 -0.03 12.48 -8.75
CA ASN A 124 0.81 12.05 -9.87
C ASN A 124 0.53 10.61 -10.32
N THR A 125 0.00 9.77 -9.43
CA THR A 125 -0.43 8.40 -9.76
C THR A 125 -1.89 8.30 -10.20
N GLY A 126 -2.60 9.43 -10.29
CA GLY A 126 -3.94 9.52 -10.85
C GLY A 126 -5.09 9.42 -9.85
N PHE A 127 -4.81 9.49 -8.55
CA PHE A 127 -5.86 9.61 -7.55
C PHE A 127 -6.40 11.04 -7.51
N ARG A 128 -7.70 11.18 -7.28
CA ARG A 128 -8.38 12.48 -7.15
C ARG A 128 -8.78 12.77 -5.70
N TYR A 129 -8.84 11.73 -4.89
CA TYR A 129 -9.31 11.79 -3.51
C TYR A 129 -8.43 10.96 -2.62
N VAL A 130 -8.30 11.36 -1.36
CA VAL A 130 -7.89 10.52 -0.25
C VAL A 130 -9.13 10.13 0.54
N THR A 131 -9.15 8.90 1.06
CA THR A 131 -10.31 8.38 1.79
C THR A 131 -10.05 8.43 3.29
N THR A 132 -11.06 8.86 4.05
CA THR A 132 -11.14 8.71 5.50
C THR A 132 -12.35 7.84 5.85
N PHE A 133 -12.35 7.24 7.03
CA PHE A 133 -13.44 6.39 7.50
C PHE A 133 -13.96 6.87 8.84
N GLU A 134 -15.28 6.93 8.97
CA GLU A 134 -15.99 7.09 10.24
C GLU A 134 -17.05 6.00 10.35
N HIS A 135 -16.99 5.22 11.43
CA HIS A 135 -17.88 4.06 11.63
C HIS A 135 -17.95 3.14 10.40
N ARG A 136 -16.79 2.89 9.78
CA ARG A 136 -16.63 2.09 8.54
C ARG A 136 -17.28 2.69 7.29
N THR A 137 -17.72 3.92 7.36
CA THR A 137 -18.26 4.65 6.20
C THR A 137 -17.17 5.50 5.57
N PRO A 138 -16.86 5.31 4.28
CA PRO A 138 -15.83 6.09 3.61
C PRO A 138 -16.31 7.50 3.28
N SER A 139 -15.41 8.46 3.43
CA SER A 139 -15.56 9.84 2.95
C SER A 139 -14.38 10.17 2.04
N PHE A 140 -14.66 10.79 0.90
CA PHE A 140 -13.67 11.12 -0.11
C PHE A 140 -13.31 12.61 -0.04
N ILE A 141 -12.08 12.90 0.34
CA ILE A 141 -11.55 14.25 0.47
C ILE A 141 -10.74 14.56 -0.78
N LYS A 142 -11.07 15.62 -1.49
CA LYS A 142 -10.37 16.02 -2.72
C LYS A 142 -8.91 16.38 -2.42
N LEU A 143 -7.99 15.83 -3.23
CA LEU A 143 -6.55 16.10 -3.17
C LEU A 143 -6.19 17.48 -3.75
#